data_ccc5deef37d1350885d7a5ac309f55d1
#
_entry.id   ccc5deef37d1350885d7a5ac309f55d1
#
_cell.length_a   1.000
_cell.length_b   1.000
_cell.length_c   1.000
_cell.angle_alpha   90.00
_cell.angle_beta   90.00
_cell.angle_gamma   90.00
#
_symmetry.space_group_name_H-M   'P 1'
#
loop_
_entity.id
_entity.type
_entity.pdbx_description
1 polymer ?
#
loop_
_entity_poly.entity_id
_entity_poly.type
_entity_poly.pdbx_seq_one_letter_code
_entity_poly.pdbx_strand_id
1 'polypeptide(L)'
;MVVGSKGGRAMQIEIDPLSEVPLYQQLRDRIVEAIAGGRLLPGDQLTSVRQLAAAFGINVATVSKGYELLRYEGLIRINQKSGSVVARRPESSPASAEFIADWVVRLRTLLAEASAQGVSADQLVHLAQQGVEEFAAAFGANSSARDYEGDIR
;
A
#
# COMPACT_ATOMS: atom_id res chain seq x y z
N MET A 1 5.94 0.30 -13.88
CA MET A 1 7.29 0.75 -13.48
C MET A 1 7.72 0.07 -12.20
N VAL A 2 8.98 -0.23 -12.09
CA VAL A 2 9.54 -1.01 -10.99
C VAL A 2 9.97 -0.09 -9.85
N VAL A 3 9.34 -0.23 -8.67
CA VAL A 3 9.83 0.36 -7.41
C VAL A 3 10.69 -0.71 -6.75
N GLY A 4 12.01 -0.54 -6.85
CA GLY A 4 12.95 -1.54 -6.37
C GLY A 4 13.20 -1.43 -4.87
N SER A 5 13.31 -2.58 -4.22
CA SER A 5 13.92 -2.74 -2.92
C SER A 5 15.38 -3.19 -3.10
N LYS A 6 16.34 -2.60 -2.38
CA LYS A 6 17.68 -3.18 -2.26
C LYS A 6 17.56 -4.46 -1.43
N GLY A 7 17.47 -5.61 -2.09
CA GLY A 7 17.42 -6.93 -1.46
C GLY A 7 16.09 -7.68 -1.58
N GLY A 8 15.08 -7.14 -2.28
CA GLY A 8 13.80 -7.79 -2.51
C GLY A 8 13.34 -7.68 -3.96
N ARG A 9 12.30 -8.45 -4.32
CA ARG A 9 11.68 -8.39 -5.65
C ARG A 9 11.31 -6.96 -6.00
N ALA A 10 11.68 -6.52 -7.19
CA ALA A 10 11.26 -5.27 -7.76
C ALA A 10 9.73 -5.23 -7.85
N MET A 11 9.11 -4.26 -7.15
CA MET A 11 7.67 -4.08 -7.20
C MET A 11 7.31 -3.23 -8.40
N GLN A 12 6.41 -3.71 -9.23
CA GLN A 12 5.84 -2.92 -10.33
C GLN A 12 4.70 -2.07 -9.78
N ILE A 13 4.82 -0.75 -9.90
CA ILE A 13 3.75 0.20 -9.61
C ILE A 13 3.27 0.79 -10.94
N GLU A 14 1.97 0.78 -11.15
CA GLU A 14 1.32 1.47 -12.24
C GLU A 14 0.53 2.65 -11.70
N ILE A 15 0.72 3.81 -12.31
CA ILE A 15 -0.07 5.01 -12.07
C ILE A 15 -0.64 5.49 -13.40
N ASP A 16 -1.86 5.99 -13.36
CA ASP A 16 -2.58 6.53 -14.52
C ASP A 16 -2.62 8.06 -14.44
N PRO A 17 -1.83 8.77 -15.28
CA PRO A 17 -1.84 10.23 -15.30
C PRO A 17 -3.17 10.83 -15.78
N LEU A 18 -4.03 10.04 -16.44
CA LEU A 18 -5.33 10.48 -16.96
C LEU A 18 -6.47 10.24 -15.98
N SER A 19 -6.21 9.53 -14.87
CA SER A 19 -7.21 9.31 -13.83
C SER A 19 -7.53 10.62 -13.08
N GLU A 20 -8.77 10.77 -12.66
CA GLU A 20 -9.19 11.87 -11.77
C GLU A 20 -8.58 11.76 -10.36
N VAL A 21 -8.11 10.56 -9.97
CA VAL A 21 -7.43 10.34 -8.69
C VAL A 21 -6.04 10.98 -8.74
N PRO A 22 -5.70 11.87 -7.81
CA PRO A 22 -4.38 12.52 -7.77
C PRO A 22 -3.23 11.50 -7.75
N LEU A 23 -2.15 11.77 -8.50
CA LEU A 23 -1.02 10.84 -8.64
C LEU A 23 -0.37 10.47 -7.29
N TYR A 24 -0.29 11.41 -6.34
CA TYR A 24 0.25 11.12 -5.01
C TYR A 24 -0.62 10.12 -4.24
N GLN A 25 -1.93 10.15 -4.46
CA GLN A 25 -2.86 9.22 -3.84
C GLN A 25 -2.79 7.85 -4.50
N GLN A 26 -2.74 7.78 -5.82
CA GLN A 26 -2.50 6.52 -6.54
C GLN A 26 -1.21 5.85 -6.06
N LEU A 27 -0.11 6.60 -5.93
CA LEU A 27 1.15 6.09 -5.42
C LEU A 27 1.01 5.53 -4.01
N ARG A 28 0.39 6.31 -3.11
CA ARG A 28 0.10 5.87 -1.74
C ARG A 28 -0.69 4.57 -1.75
N ASP A 29 -1.77 4.49 -2.52
CA ASP A 29 -2.67 3.35 -2.54
C ASP A 29 -1.98 2.07 -3.06
N ARG A 30 -1.18 2.18 -4.13
CA ARG A 30 -0.37 1.04 -4.64
C ARG A 30 0.61 0.49 -3.61
N ILE A 31 1.25 1.36 -2.83
CA ILE A 31 2.17 0.95 -1.75
C ILE A 31 1.38 0.29 -0.61
N VAL A 32 0.23 0.81 -0.23
CA VAL A 32 -0.65 0.20 0.79
C VAL A 32 -1.09 -1.20 0.37
N GLU A 33 -1.55 -1.36 -0.86
CA GLU A 33 -1.94 -2.67 -1.41
C GLU A 33 -0.75 -3.66 -1.43
N ALA A 34 0.46 -3.16 -1.72
CA ALA A 34 1.66 -3.99 -1.71
C ALA A 34 2.04 -4.46 -0.31
N ILE A 35 1.85 -3.61 0.72
CA ILE A 35 2.06 -3.97 2.13
C ILE A 35 0.98 -4.97 2.57
N ALA A 36 -0.29 -4.71 2.27
CA ALA A 36 -1.40 -5.60 2.62
C ALA A 36 -1.27 -6.97 1.98
N GLY A 37 -0.81 -7.06 0.73
CA GLY A 37 -0.57 -8.31 0.01
C GLY A 37 0.81 -8.92 0.23
N GLY A 38 1.63 -8.44 1.16
CA GLY A 38 2.94 -9.03 1.51
C GLY A 38 4.03 -8.86 0.45
N ARG A 39 3.82 -8.06 -0.58
CA ARG A 39 4.85 -7.74 -1.59
C ARG A 39 5.93 -6.82 -1.02
N LEU A 40 5.54 -5.96 -0.08
CA LEU A 40 6.42 -5.12 0.72
C LEU A 40 6.32 -5.54 2.19
N LEU A 41 7.46 -5.81 2.81
CA LEU A 41 7.56 -6.23 4.21
C LEU A 41 8.35 -5.20 5.04
N PRO A 42 8.21 -5.17 6.37
CA PRO A 42 8.99 -4.31 7.24
C PRO A 42 10.49 -4.45 6.99
N GLY A 43 11.16 -3.30 6.85
CA GLY A 43 12.58 -3.23 6.50
C GLY A 43 12.86 -3.13 5.00
N ASP A 44 11.90 -3.42 4.13
CA ASP A 44 12.06 -3.21 2.70
C ASP A 44 12.27 -1.72 2.41
N GLN A 45 13.29 -1.42 1.63
CA GLN A 45 13.64 -0.06 1.25
C GLN A 45 12.83 0.36 0.03
N LEU A 46 12.15 1.49 0.12
CA LEU A 46 11.45 2.09 -1.00
C LEU A 46 12.43 2.88 -1.90
N THR A 47 12.11 2.94 -3.18
CA THR A 47 12.81 3.81 -4.13
C THR A 47 12.80 5.25 -3.61
N SER A 48 13.91 5.96 -3.75
CA SER A 48 13.98 7.35 -3.30
C SER A 48 12.99 8.23 -4.07
N VAL A 49 12.49 9.28 -3.41
CA VAL A 49 11.53 10.23 -3.99
C VAL A 49 12.01 10.76 -5.35
N ARG A 50 13.31 11.12 -5.46
CA ARG A 50 13.89 11.65 -6.70
C ARG A 50 13.94 10.61 -7.81
N GLN A 51 14.36 9.39 -7.49
CA GLN A 51 14.41 8.29 -8.47
C GLN A 51 13.02 7.93 -8.95
N LEU A 52 12.04 7.87 -8.04
CA LEU A 52 10.67 7.54 -8.38
C LEU A 52 10.02 8.64 -9.24
N ALA A 53 10.22 9.91 -8.89
CA ALA A 53 9.74 11.04 -9.67
C ALA A 53 10.32 11.04 -11.09
N ALA A 54 11.63 10.82 -11.22
CA ALA A 54 12.29 10.73 -12.51
C ALA A 54 11.77 9.55 -13.34
N ALA A 55 11.59 8.41 -12.69
CA ALA A 55 11.13 7.20 -13.33
C ALA A 55 9.68 7.30 -13.86
N PHE A 56 8.79 7.99 -13.16
CA PHE A 56 7.41 8.25 -13.62
C PHE A 56 7.26 9.52 -14.48
N GLY A 57 8.29 10.35 -14.56
CA GLY A 57 8.19 11.64 -15.24
C GLY A 57 7.25 12.63 -14.53
N ILE A 58 7.15 12.56 -13.19
CA ILE A 58 6.27 13.41 -12.37
C ILE A 58 7.06 14.30 -11.42
N ASN A 59 6.38 15.27 -10.82
CA ASN A 59 7.01 16.20 -9.91
C ASN A 59 7.46 15.49 -8.61
N VAL A 60 8.66 15.82 -8.15
CA VAL A 60 9.23 15.37 -6.86
C VAL A 60 8.28 15.66 -5.70
N ALA A 61 7.61 16.82 -5.69
CA ALA A 61 6.65 17.19 -4.65
C ALA A 61 5.43 16.24 -4.62
N THR A 62 5.00 15.72 -5.77
CA THR A 62 3.91 14.73 -5.87
C THR A 62 4.30 13.43 -5.18
N VAL A 63 5.50 12.91 -5.44
CA VAL A 63 6.01 11.70 -4.79
C VAL A 63 6.23 11.92 -3.29
N SER A 64 6.83 13.08 -2.91
CA SER A 64 7.02 13.45 -1.51
C SER A 64 5.70 13.43 -0.75
N LYS A 65 4.63 14.01 -1.31
CA LYS A 65 3.30 14.02 -0.69
C LYS A 65 2.75 12.61 -0.45
N GLY A 66 2.90 11.70 -1.41
CA GLY A 66 2.49 10.30 -1.24
C GLY A 66 3.26 9.60 -0.12
N TYR A 67 4.58 9.81 -0.04
CA TYR A 67 5.42 9.26 1.02
C TYR A 67 5.13 9.87 2.40
N GLU A 68 4.82 11.17 2.46
CA GLU A 68 4.41 11.82 3.71
C GLU A 68 3.10 11.27 4.26
N LEU A 69 2.11 10.96 3.40
CA LEU A 69 0.88 10.29 3.82
C LEU A 69 1.17 8.91 4.42
N LEU A 70 1.98 8.09 3.74
CA LEU A 70 2.38 6.77 4.24
C LEU A 70 3.12 6.85 5.57
N ARG A 71 3.97 7.86 5.75
CA ARG A 71 4.69 8.12 7.00
C ARG A 71 3.73 8.53 8.12
N TYR A 72 2.80 9.44 7.83
CA TYR A 72 1.78 9.87 8.79
C TYR A 72 0.91 8.70 9.25
N GLU A 73 0.57 7.81 8.34
CA GLU A 73 -0.18 6.58 8.61
C GLU A 73 0.65 5.49 9.33
N GLY A 74 1.93 5.72 9.56
CA GLY A 74 2.83 4.77 10.23
C GLY A 74 3.21 3.54 9.39
N LEU A 75 2.94 3.56 8.08
CA LEU A 75 3.23 2.46 7.17
C LEU A 75 4.68 2.45 6.69
N ILE A 76 5.31 3.62 6.64
CA ILE A 76 6.73 3.77 6.35
C ILE A 76 7.40 4.67 7.40
N ARG A 77 8.72 4.58 7.49
CA ARG A 77 9.57 5.48 8.28
C ARG A 77 10.75 5.95 7.43
N ILE A 78 11.25 7.13 7.74
CA ILE A 78 12.45 7.66 7.11
C ILE A 78 13.65 7.33 7.99
N ASN A 79 14.66 6.69 7.39
CA ASN A 79 15.94 6.42 8.00
C ASN A 79 17.01 7.25 7.29
N GLN A 80 17.89 7.94 8.04
CA GLN A 80 18.96 8.77 7.46
C GLN A 80 19.93 7.98 6.59
N LYS A 81 20.16 6.70 6.91
CA LYS A 81 21.10 5.83 6.16
C LYS A 81 20.44 5.08 5.01
N SER A 82 19.20 4.63 5.17
CA SER A 82 18.50 3.76 4.22
C SER A 82 17.33 4.42 3.49
N GLY A 83 17.07 5.71 3.74
CA GLY A 83 15.94 6.41 3.12
C GLY A 83 14.59 5.97 3.68
N SER A 84 13.57 5.86 2.83
CA SER A 84 12.23 5.40 3.23
C SER A 84 12.17 3.89 3.28
N VAL A 85 11.74 3.34 4.41
CA VAL A 85 11.59 1.89 4.62
C VAL A 85 10.19 1.56 5.12
N VAL A 86 9.69 0.40 4.72
CA VAL A 86 8.42 -0.13 5.23
C VAL A 86 8.54 -0.39 6.72
N ALA A 87 7.56 0.07 7.49
CA ALA A 87 7.58 0.00 8.95
C ALA A 87 6.60 -1.05 9.50
N ARG A 88 5.61 -1.46 8.71
CA ARG A 88 4.47 -2.25 9.20
C ARG A 88 4.04 -3.30 8.18
N ARG A 89 3.47 -4.41 8.68
CA ARG A 89 2.76 -5.45 7.93
C ARG A 89 1.45 -5.80 8.67
N PRO A 90 0.50 -6.52 8.04
CA PRO A 90 -0.77 -6.89 8.67
C PRO A 90 -0.63 -7.50 10.08
N GLU A 91 0.40 -8.29 10.30
CA GLU A 91 0.63 -9.02 11.56
C GLU A 91 1.47 -8.27 12.60
N SER A 92 1.95 -7.05 12.30
CA SER A 92 2.91 -6.35 13.18
C SER A 92 2.34 -5.99 14.55
N SER A 93 1.12 -5.46 14.58
CA SER A 93 0.38 -5.11 15.79
C SER A 93 -1.07 -4.80 15.42
N PRO A 94 -2.02 -4.94 16.35
CA PRO A 94 -3.39 -4.50 16.13
C PRO A 94 -3.45 -3.02 15.72
N ALA A 95 -4.44 -2.67 14.92
CA ALA A 95 -4.72 -1.28 14.60
C ALA A 95 -5.19 -0.54 15.86
N SER A 96 -4.81 0.75 15.97
CA SER A 96 -5.30 1.59 17.07
C SER A 96 -6.82 1.82 16.97
N ALA A 97 -7.47 2.06 18.11
CA ALA A 97 -8.89 2.39 18.13
C ALA A 97 -9.20 3.68 17.35
N GLU A 98 -8.30 4.66 17.39
CA GLU A 98 -8.39 5.91 16.64
C GLU A 98 -8.35 5.64 15.13
N PHE A 99 -7.39 4.85 14.65
CA PHE A 99 -7.33 4.44 13.25
C PHE A 99 -8.63 3.74 12.80
N ILE A 100 -9.14 2.81 13.60
CA ILE A 100 -10.39 2.09 13.29
C ILE A 100 -11.57 3.05 13.20
N ALA A 101 -11.68 4.01 14.13
CA ALA A 101 -12.76 5.00 14.11
C ALA A 101 -12.73 5.85 12.83
N ASP A 102 -11.59 6.39 12.45
CA ASP A 102 -11.42 7.19 11.24
C ASP A 102 -11.64 6.34 9.97
N TRP A 103 -11.16 5.12 9.97
CA TRP A 103 -11.35 4.20 8.85
C TRP A 103 -12.82 3.86 8.63
N VAL A 104 -13.58 3.61 9.71
CA VAL A 104 -15.03 3.32 9.63
C VAL A 104 -15.80 4.50 9.03
N VAL A 105 -15.44 5.74 9.34
CA VAL A 105 -16.07 6.92 8.72
C VAL A 105 -15.91 6.90 7.20
N ARG A 106 -14.69 6.63 6.71
CA ARG A 106 -14.42 6.52 5.25
C ARG A 106 -15.15 5.34 4.61
N LEU A 107 -15.15 4.18 5.29
CA LEU A 107 -15.87 3.00 4.81
C LEU A 107 -17.37 3.28 4.66
N ARG A 108 -17.98 3.96 5.63
CA ARG A 108 -19.41 4.34 5.55
C ARG A 108 -19.70 5.20 4.32
N THR A 109 -18.83 6.14 3.98
CA THR A 109 -18.99 6.96 2.78
C THR A 109 -18.92 6.10 1.52
N LEU A 110 -17.94 5.20 1.41
CA LEU A 110 -17.81 4.28 0.26
C LEU A 110 -19.06 3.37 0.11
N LEU A 111 -19.56 2.84 1.21
CA LEU A 111 -20.79 2.04 1.21
C LEU A 111 -22.00 2.86 0.77
N ALA A 112 -22.11 4.12 1.23
CA ALA A 112 -23.19 5.03 0.84
C ALA A 112 -23.12 5.38 -0.64
N GLU A 113 -21.95 5.65 -1.19
CA GLU A 113 -21.73 5.90 -2.62
C GLU A 113 -22.20 4.72 -3.47
N ALA A 114 -21.77 3.52 -3.13
CA ALA A 114 -22.15 2.32 -3.87
C ALA A 114 -23.66 2.04 -3.76
N SER A 115 -24.25 2.21 -2.57
CA SER A 115 -25.70 2.06 -2.36
C SER A 115 -26.50 3.09 -3.16
N ALA A 116 -26.02 4.34 -3.23
CA ALA A 116 -26.67 5.39 -4.02
C ALA A 116 -26.63 5.10 -5.53
N GLN A 117 -25.61 4.35 -5.99
CA GLN A 117 -25.50 3.86 -7.36
C GLN A 117 -26.27 2.55 -7.62
N GLY A 118 -26.99 2.03 -6.63
CA GLY A 118 -27.85 0.85 -6.77
C GLY A 118 -27.17 -0.49 -6.51
N VAL A 119 -25.96 -0.50 -5.93
CA VAL A 119 -25.32 -1.74 -5.49
C VAL A 119 -26.08 -2.28 -4.28
N SER A 120 -26.51 -3.55 -4.34
CA SER A 120 -27.28 -4.17 -3.25
C SER A 120 -26.39 -4.46 -2.03
N ALA A 121 -27.03 -4.59 -0.85
CA ALA A 121 -26.32 -4.93 0.38
C ALA A 121 -25.55 -6.25 0.27
N ASP A 122 -26.15 -7.27 -0.33
CA ASP A 122 -25.48 -8.57 -0.54
C ASP A 122 -24.27 -8.47 -1.46
N GLN A 123 -24.37 -7.65 -2.53
CA GLN A 123 -23.24 -7.39 -3.41
C GLN A 123 -22.10 -6.65 -2.68
N LEU A 124 -22.43 -5.66 -1.83
CA LEU A 124 -21.43 -4.93 -1.05
C LEU A 124 -20.66 -5.84 -0.09
N VAL A 125 -21.39 -6.70 0.63
CA VAL A 125 -20.78 -7.69 1.52
C VAL A 125 -19.90 -8.65 0.75
N HIS A 126 -20.38 -9.17 -0.39
CA HIS A 126 -19.61 -10.09 -1.23
C HIS A 126 -18.31 -9.48 -1.77
N LEU A 127 -18.38 -8.24 -2.30
CA LEU A 127 -17.23 -7.53 -2.82
C LEU A 127 -16.20 -7.23 -1.72
N ALA A 128 -16.67 -6.81 -0.52
CA ALA A 128 -15.78 -6.60 0.61
C ALA A 128 -15.08 -7.90 1.06
N GLN A 129 -15.83 -9.00 1.10
CA GLN A 129 -15.29 -10.31 1.46
C GLN A 129 -14.24 -10.79 0.44
N GLN A 130 -14.52 -10.66 -0.86
CA GLN A 130 -13.55 -10.99 -1.91
C GLN A 130 -12.25 -10.20 -1.75
N GLY A 131 -12.34 -8.89 -1.52
CA GLY A 131 -11.16 -8.05 -1.32
C GLY A 131 -10.33 -8.46 -0.10
N VAL A 132 -10.98 -8.79 1.02
CA VAL A 132 -10.30 -9.28 2.23
C VAL A 132 -9.61 -10.61 1.97
N GLU A 133 -10.27 -11.56 1.31
CA GLU A 133 -9.72 -12.87 0.99
C GLU A 133 -8.54 -12.77 0.01
N GLU A 134 -8.63 -11.89 -0.99
CA GLU A 134 -7.57 -11.63 -1.96
C GLU A 134 -6.28 -11.15 -1.27
N PHE A 135 -6.37 -10.15 -0.39
CA PHE A 135 -5.20 -9.65 0.35
C PHE A 135 -4.64 -10.70 1.31
N ALA A 136 -5.49 -11.45 2.00
CA ALA A 136 -5.05 -12.50 2.91
C ALA A 136 -4.31 -13.64 2.17
N ALA A 137 -4.84 -14.08 1.04
CA ALA A 137 -4.21 -15.11 0.20
C ALA A 137 -2.88 -14.63 -0.39
N ALA A 138 -2.85 -13.39 -0.92
CA ALA A 138 -1.63 -12.78 -1.46
C ALA A 138 -0.54 -12.63 -0.40
N PHE A 139 -0.91 -12.20 0.81
CA PHE A 139 0.02 -12.08 1.94
C PHE A 139 0.62 -13.43 2.32
N GLY A 140 -0.20 -14.46 2.47
CA GLY A 140 0.26 -15.82 2.79
C GLY A 140 1.23 -16.38 1.75
N ALA A 141 0.93 -16.22 0.47
CA ALA A 141 1.79 -16.67 -0.63
C ALA A 141 3.13 -15.93 -0.68
N ASN A 142 3.12 -14.61 -0.53
CA ASN A 142 4.33 -13.78 -0.61
C ASN A 142 5.22 -13.90 0.65
N SER A 143 4.62 -14.06 1.82
CA SER A 143 5.34 -14.27 3.08
C SER A 143 6.07 -15.61 3.07
N SER A 144 5.39 -16.69 2.71
CA SER A 144 5.99 -18.02 2.63
C SER A 144 7.12 -18.12 1.61
N ALA A 145 7.02 -17.42 0.47
CA ALA A 145 8.08 -17.41 -0.54
C ALA A 145 9.38 -16.78 -0.04
N ARG A 146 9.31 -15.81 0.88
CA ARG A 146 10.51 -15.16 1.44
C ARG A 146 11.19 -15.99 2.54
N ASP A 147 10.41 -16.72 3.32
CA ASP A 147 10.95 -17.61 4.35
C ASP A 147 11.80 -18.72 3.71
N TYR A 148 11.40 -19.20 2.53
CA TYR A 148 12.18 -20.17 1.74
C TYR A 148 13.49 -19.59 1.16
N GLU A 149 13.53 -18.32 0.77
CA GLU A 149 14.75 -17.66 0.26
C GLU A 149 15.76 -17.32 1.39
N GLY A 150 15.29 -17.17 2.63
CA GLY A 150 16.12 -16.92 3.81
C GLY A 150 16.87 -18.14 4.33
N ASP A 151 16.38 -19.35 4.07
CA ASP A 151 16.91 -20.60 4.61
C ASP A 151 18.00 -21.24 3.71
N ILE A 152 18.30 -20.64 2.55
CA ILE A 152 19.27 -21.15 1.55
C ILE A 152 20.63 -20.40 1.62
N ARG A 153 20.89 -19.63 2.69
CA ARG A 153 22.18 -18.95 2.86
C ARG A 153 22.94 -19.43 4.06
#